data_eaab942f6f8fb0e803978e68df034ec9
#
_entry.id   eaab942f6f8fb0e803978e68df034ec9
#
_cell.length_a   1.000
_cell.length_b   1.000
_cell.length_c   1.000
_cell.angle_alpha   90.00
_cell.angle_beta   90.00
_cell.angle_gamma   90.00
#
_symmetry.space_group_name_H-M   'P 1'
#
loop_
_entity.id
_entity.type
_entity.pdbx_description
1 polymer ?
#
loop_
_entity_poly.entity_id
_entity_poly.type
_entity_poly.pdbx_seq_one_letter_code
_entity_poly.pdbx_strand_id
1 'polypeptide(L)'
;MVECLNKAMDYMDTTVMADYHGFMEAGVNYYNSSADIENIMGEISSSVNKLNEEMVEIKNNINSISGIINTSVDGIGDIENQSSEIFEMVGKTDALSNDMVEYVKELNSIVNQFKL
;
A
#
# COMPACT_ATOMS: atom_id res chain seq x y z
N MET A 1 -75.74 -0.99 37.61
CA MET A 1 -74.46 -0.90 38.38
C MET A 1 -73.52 -2.08 38.01
N VAL A 2 -73.93 -3.34 37.95
CA VAL A 2 -73.09 -4.50 37.60
C VAL A 2 -72.55 -4.42 36.16
N GLU A 3 -73.39 -3.99 35.22
CA GLU A 3 -72.97 -3.88 33.79
C GLU A 3 -71.86 -2.85 33.55
N CYS A 4 -71.85 -1.75 34.29
CA CYS A 4 -70.81 -0.71 34.23
C CYS A 4 -69.49 -1.25 34.82
N LEU A 5 -69.53 -2.05 35.86
CA LEU A 5 -68.37 -2.69 36.46
C LEU A 5 -67.76 -3.73 35.52
N ASN A 6 -68.56 -4.52 34.86
CA ASN A 6 -68.10 -5.53 33.89
C ASN A 6 -67.42 -4.88 32.68
N LYS A 7 -67.98 -3.76 32.15
CA LYS A 7 -67.36 -3.00 31.06
C LYS A 7 -66.04 -2.37 31.49
N ALA A 8 -65.92 -1.89 32.71
CA ALA A 8 -64.69 -1.32 33.25
C ALA A 8 -63.60 -2.40 33.44
N MET A 9 -63.99 -3.60 33.93
CA MET A 9 -63.08 -4.74 34.04
C MET A 9 -62.59 -5.23 32.67
N ASP A 10 -63.51 -5.34 31.71
CA ASP A 10 -63.17 -5.77 30.33
C ASP A 10 -62.23 -4.77 29.66
N TYR A 11 -62.41 -3.45 29.83
CA TYR A 11 -61.49 -2.42 29.37
C TYR A 11 -60.13 -2.50 30.03
N MET A 12 -60.07 -2.77 31.31
CA MET A 12 -58.80 -2.99 32.02
C MET A 12 -58.06 -4.19 31.48
N ASP A 13 -58.71 -5.33 31.31
CA ASP A 13 -58.07 -6.57 30.86
C ASP A 13 -57.70 -6.52 29.37
N THR A 14 -58.55 -6.00 28.52
CA THR A 14 -58.32 -6.06 27.05
C THR A 14 -57.51 -4.89 26.52
N THR A 15 -57.56 -3.71 27.15
CA THR A 15 -56.89 -2.53 26.64
C THR A 15 -55.70 -2.14 27.51
N VAL A 16 -55.92 -1.89 28.80
CA VAL A 16 -54.88 -1.36 29.68
C VAL A 16 -53.75 -2.39 29.90
N MET A 17 -54.11 -3.66 30.13
CA MET A 17 -53.10 -4.73 30.30
C MET A 17 -52.36 -5.03 29.00
N ALA A 18 -53.04 -4.98 27.85
CA ALA A 18 -52.42 -5.15 26.56
C ALA A 18 -51.41 -4.03 26.24
N ASP A 19 -51.78 -2.76 26.50
CA ASP A 19 -50.91 -1.61 26.35
C ASP A 19 -49.68 -1.70 27.28
N TYR A 20 -49.91 -2.13 28.53
CA TYR A 20 -48.81 -2.31 29.49
C TYR A 20 -47.84 -3.39 29.06
N HIS A 21 -48.33 -4.55 28.53
CA HIS A 21 -47.46 -5.56 27.95
C HIS A 21 -46.69 -5.05 26.74
N GLY A 22 -47.34 -4.32 25.85
CA GLY A 22 -46.65 -3.69 24.68
C GLY A 22 -45.55 -2.72 25.11
N PHE A 23 -45.81 -1.95 26.17
CA PHE A 23 -44.80 -1.04 26.71
C PHE A 23 -43.60 -1.77 27.33
N MET A 24 -43.84 -2.85 28.06
CA MET A 24 -42.77 -3.70 28.60
C MET A 24 -41.96 -4.36 27.49
N GLU A 25 -42.57 -4.87 26.43
CA GLU A 25 -41.91 -5.47 25.28
C GLU A 25 -41.03 -4.40 24.55
N ALA A 26 -41.56 -3.20 24.33
CA ALA A 26 -40.81 -2.09 23.77
C ALA A 26 -39.59 -1.74 24.63
N GLY A 27 -39.72 -1.75 25.96
CA GLY A 27 -38.62 -1.54 26.91
C GLY A 27 -37.51 -2.59 26.78
N VAL A 28 -37.87 -3.86 26.67
CA VAL A 28 -36.94 -4.98 26.46
C VAL A 28 -36.20 -4.83 25.10
N ASN A 29 -36.97 -4.53 24.06
CA ASN A 29 -36.38 -4.32 22.74
C ASN A 29 -35.41 -3.14 22.71
N TYR A 30 -35.74 -2.04 23.41
CA TYR A 30 -34.84 -0.90 23.54
C TYR A 30 -33.56 -1.25 24.28
N TYR A 31 -33.66 -2.03 25.37
CA TYR A 31 -32.52 -2.50 26.13
C TYR A 31 -31.59 -3.38 25.26
N ASN A 32 -32.16 -4.34 24.54
CA ASN A 32 -31.41 -5.22 23.65
C ASN A 32 -30.71 -4.42 22.53
N SER A 33 -31.43 -3.47 21.90
CA SER A 33 -30.83 -2.60 20.86
C SER A 33 -29.70 -1.74 21.40
N SER A 34 -29.80 -1.27 22.66
CA SER A 34 -28.73 -0.52 23.31
C SER A 34 -27.48 -1.37 23.53
N ALA A 35 -27.66 -2.63 23.93
CA ALA A 35 -26.56 -3.59 24.08
C ALA A 35 -25.88 -3.92 22.74
N ASP A 36 -26.67 -4.07 21.68
CA ASP A 36 -26.15 -4.28 20.31
C ASP A 36 -25.35 -3.08 19.83
N ILE A 37 -25.81 -1.86 20.09
CA ILE A 37 -25.08 -0.62 19.79
C ILE A 37 -23.74 -0.59 20.52
N GLU A 38 -23.70 -0.94 21.80
CA GLU A 38 -22.46 -1.00 22.59
C GLU A 38 -21.46 -1.98 21.98
N ASN A 39 -21.90 -3.16 21.57
CA ASN A 39 -21.07 -4.15 20.89
C ASN A 39 -20.52 -3.61 19.56
N ILE A 40 -21.37 -3.02 18.72
CA ILE A 40 -20.97 -2.42 17.44
C ILE A 40 -19.94 -1.30 17.66
N MET A 41 -20.12 -0.46 18.67
CA MET A 41 -19.16 0.59 19.00
C MET A 41 -17.81 0.00 19.44
N GLY A 42 -17.79 -1.13 20.14
CA GLY A 42 -16.59 -1.88 20.47
C GLY A 42 -15.86 -2.39 19.23
N GLU A 43 -16.59 -2.97 18.28
CA GLU A 43 -16.05 -3.46 17.00
C GLU A 43 -15.49 -2.31 16.14
N ILE A 44 -16.19 -1.18 16.09
CA ILE A 44 -15.71 0.02 15.38
C ILE A 44 -14.41 0.52 16.02
N SER A 45 -14.34 0.60 17.35
CA SER A 45 -13.13 1.03 18.06
C SER A 45 -11.94 0.11 17.76
N SER A 46 -12.17 -1.20 17.75
CA SER A 46 -11.15 -2.19 17.40
C SER A 46 -10.68 -2.02 15.94
N SER A 47 -11.62 -1.80 15.03
CA SER A 47 -11.32 -1.59 13.60
C SER A 47 -10.51 -0.31 13.37
N VAL A 48 -10.84 0.78 14.08
CA VAL A 48 -10.08 2.05 14.02
C VAL A 48 -8.65 1.85 14.52
N ASN A 49 -8.46 1.10 15.60
CA ASN A 49 -7.10 0.81 16.11
C ASN A 49 -6.29 0.01 15.09
N LYS A 50 -6.90 -1.00 14.46
CA LYS A 50 -6.25 -1.79 13.41
C LYS A 50 -5.88 -0.94 12.19
N LEU A 51 -6.76 -0.04 11.77
CA LEU A 51 -6.46 0.91 10.69
C LEU A 51 -5.27 1.82 11.05
N ASN A 52 -5.15 2.26 12.29
CA ASN A 52 -4.00 3.04 12.73
C ASN A 52 -2.69 2.24 12.65
N GLU A 53 -2.70 0.97 13.04
CA GLU A 53 -1.54 0.08 12.91
C GLU A 53 -1.14 -0.11 11.44
N GLU A 54 -2.09 -0.37 10.57
CA GLU A 54 -1.86 -0.48 9.12
C GLU A 54 -1.32 0.82 8.51
N MET A 55 -1.79 1.98 8.95
CA MET A 55 -1.27 3.28 8.51
C MET A 55 0.19 3.49 8.91
N VAL A 56 0.60 3.02 10.09
CA VAL A 56 2.02 3.06 10.51
C VAL A 56 2.86 2.15 9.62
N GLU A 57 2.38 0.96 9.29
CA GLU A 57 3.07 0.04 8.38
C GLU A 57 3.21 0.64 6.97
N ILE A 58 2.15 1.22 6.43
CA ILE A 58 2.18 1.92 5.13
C ILE A 58 3.23 3.03 5.14
N LYS A 59 3.29 3.85 6.20
CA LYS A 59 4.30 4.90 6.34
C LYS A 59 5.73 4.34 6.31
N ASN A 60 5.97 3.23 7.01
CA ASN A 60 7.28 2.57 7.01
C ASN A 60 7.64 2.03 5.62
N ASN A 61 6.69 1.45 4.92
CA ASN A 61 6.87 0.96 3.56
C ASN A 61 7.20 2.11 2.58
N ILE A 62 6.52 3.25 2.69
CA ILE A 62 6.81 4.44 1.88
C ILE A 62 8.24 4.94 2.14
N ASN A 63 8.69 4.97 3.40
CA ASN A 63 10.06 5.36 3.73
C ASN A 63 11.10 4.39 3.13
N SER A 64 10.81 3.08 3.18
CA SER A 64 11.67 2.05 2.58
C SER A 64 11.74 2.19 1.06
N ILE A 65 10.61 2.43 0.39
CA ILE A 65 10.55 2.68 -1.06
C ILE A 65 11.37 3.94 -1.41
N SER A 66 11.24 5.01 -0.62
CA SER A 66 12.03 6.22 -0.82
C SER A 66 13.54 5.97 -0.72
N GLY A 67 13.97 5.14 0.23
CA GLY A 67 15.36 4.69 0.34
C GLY A 67 15.85 3.91 -0.88
N ILE A 68 15.02 2.98 -1.38
CA ILE A 68 15.34 2.20 -2.59
C ILE A 68 15.45 3.12 -3.83
N ILE A 69 14.56 4.10 -3.96
CA ILE A 69 14.61 5.07 -5.06
C ILE A 69 15.93 5.85 -5.03
N ASN A 70 16.35 6.35 -3.86
CA ASN A 70 17.60 7.07 -3.73
C ASN A 70 18.81 6.20 -4.13
N THR A 71 18.87 4.96 -3.63
CA THR A 71 19.93 4.01 -4.02
C THR A 71 19.92 3.71 -5.53
N SER A 72 18.74 3.66 -6.14
CA SER A 72 18.60 3.44 -7.59
C SER A 72 19.11 4.63 -8.38
N VAL A 73 18.84 5.86 -7.92
CA VAL A 73 19.35 7.09 -8.54
C VAL A 73 20.88 7.14 -8.47
N ASP A 74 21.46 6.81 -7.32
CA ASP A 74 22.92 6.73 -7.16
C ASP A 74 23.51 5.67 -8.12
N GLY A 75 22.89 4.50 -8.22
CA GLY A 75 23.31 3.44 -9.15
C GLY A 75 23.21 3.85 -10.63
N ILE A 76 22.23 4.67 -11.01
CA ILE A 76 22.16 5.25 -12.37
C ILE A 76 23.34 6.19 -12.63
N GLY A 77 23.70 7.01 -11.65
CA GLY A 77 24.87 7.89 -11.74
C GLY A 77 26.18 7.11 -11.94
N ASP A 78 26.32 5.99 -11.23
CA ASP A 78 27.48 5.10 -11.41
C ASP A 78 27.53 4.48 -12.82
N ILE A 79 26.36 4.07 -13.36
CA ILE A 79 26.26 3.53 -14.73
C ILE A 79 26.62 4.60 -15.76
N GLU A 80 26.19 5.86 -15.57
CA GLU A 80 26.56 6.97 -16.46
C GLU A 80 28.09 7.20 -16.48
N ASN A 81 28.73 7.20 -15.31
CA ASN A 81 30.18 7.33 -15.19
C ASN A 81 30.91 6.18 -15.88
N GLN A 82 30.52 4.92 -15.60
CA GLN A 82 31.10 3.75 -16.24
C GLN A 82 30.89 3.74 -17.76
N SER A 83 29.74 4.19 -18.23
CA SER A 83 29.46 4.33 -19.65
C SER A 83 30.40 5.34 -20.30
N SER A 84 30.66 6.47 -19.65
CA SER A 84 31.64 7.47 -20.14
C SER A 84 33.05 6.90 -20.22
N GLU A 85 33.48 6.15 -19.20
CA GLU A 85 34.79 5.49 -19.22
C GLU A 85 34.90 4.46 -20.36
N ILE A 86 33.83 3.70 -20.63
CA ILE A 86 33.77 2.75 -21.75
C ILE A 86 33.93 3.48 -23.08
N PHE A 87 33.25 4.61 -23.29
CA PHE A 87 33.42 5.43 -24.50
C PHE A 87 34.85 5.92 -24.68
N GLU A 88 35.49 6.35 -23.59
CA GLU A 88 36.92 6.76 -23.66
C GLU A 88 37.84 5.58 -24.04
N MET A 89 37.61 4.39 -23.45
CA MET A 89 38.36 3.18 -23.78
C MET A 89 38.16 2.75 -25.23
N VAL A 90 36.92 2.84 -25.74
CA VAL A 90 36.64 2.56 -27.16
C VAL A 90 37.42 3.49 -28.07
N GLY A 91 37.44 4.79 -27.75
CA GLY A 91 38.24 5.78 -28.51
C GLY A 91 39.73 5.47 -28.50
N LYS A 92 40.30 5.09 -27.34
CA LYS A 92 41.70 4.66 -27.23
C LYS A 92 41.98 3.38 -28.03
N THR A 93 41.05 2.44 -28.03
CA THR A 93 41.20 1.19 -28.79
C THR A 93 41.17 1.43 -30.30
N ASP A 94 40.31 2.35 -30.75
CA ASP A 94 40.24 2.74 -32.16
C ASP A 94 41.56 3.44 -32.62
N ALA A 95 42.10 4.36 -31.82
CA ALA A 95 43.38 4.98 -32.09
C ALA A 95 44.51 3.95 -32.17
N LEU A 96 44.60 3.03 -31.21
CA LEU A 96 45.59 1.96 -31.19
C LEU A 96 45.46 1.05 -32.42
N SER A 97 44.22 0.72 -32.84
CA SER A 97 43.96 -0.07 -34.04
C SER A 97 44.48 0.64 -35.31
N ASN A 98 44.30 1.95 -35.41
CA ASN A 98 44.82 2.73 -36.52
C ASN A 98 46.36 2.78 -36.54
N ASP A 99 46.99 2.96 -35.37
CA ASP A 99 48.45 2.87 -35.24
C ASP A 99 48.98 1.48 -35.68
N MET A 100 48.32 0.41 -35.29
CA MET A 100 48.67 -0.94 -35.73
C MET A 100 48.60 -1.11 -37.26
N VAL A 101 47.58 -0.57 -37.90
CA VAL A 101 47.45 -0.58 -39.36
C VAL A 101 48.62 0.19 -40.02
N GLU A 102 49.06 1.30 -39.45
CA GLU A 102 50.20 2.07 -39.92
C GLU A 102 51.49 1.28 -39.79
N TYR A 103 51.74 0.68 -38.63
CA TYR A 103 52.94 -0.17 -38.43
C TYR A 103 52.97 -1.38 -39.36
N VAL A 104 51.84 -2.01 -39.66
CA VAL A 104 51.76 -3.11 -40.63
C VAL A 104 52.13 -2.62 -42.04
N LYS A 105 51.71 -1.41 -42.44
CA LYS A 105 52.10 -0.80 -43.73
C LYS A 105 53.59 -0.53 -43.78
N GLU A 106 54.16 0.03 -42.70
CA GLU A 106 55.61 0.25 -42.61
C GLU A 106 56.42 -1.04 -42.71
N LEU A 107 56.02 -2.08 -41.95
CA LEU A 107 56.64 -3.38 -42.00
C LEU A 107 56.59 -3.98 -43.44
N ASN A 108 55.43 -3.89 -44.09
CA ASN A 108 55.31 -4.34 -45.48
C ASN A 108 56.22 -3.57 -46.42
N SER A 109 56.37 -2.26 -46.22
CA SER A 109 57.32 -1.45 -47.00
C SER A 109 58.76 -1.91 -46.82
N ILE A 110 59.18 -2.16 -45.57
CA ILE A 110 60.52 -2.66 -45.24
C ILE A 110 60.76 -4.04 -45.88
N VAL A 111 59.81 -4.99 -45.71
CA VAL A 111 59.91 -6.34 -46.29
C VAL A 111 60.03 -6.27 -47.81
N ASN A 112 59.33 -5.37 -48.50
CA ASN A 112 59.39 -5.20 -49.92
C ASN A 112 60.76 -4.62 -50.41
N GLN A 113 61.45 -3.83 -49.57
CA GLN A 113 62.80 -3.33 -49.86
C GLN A 113 63.88 -4.44 -49.82
N PHE A 114 63.61 -5.52 -49.04
CA PHE A 114 64.52 -6.68 -48.95
C PHE A 114 64.19 -7.82 -49.93
N LYS A 115 63.07 -7.74 -50.66
CA LYS A 115 62.78 -8.63 -51.79
C LYS A 115 63.55 -8.15 -53.02
N LEU A 116 64.72 -8.70 -53.20
CA LEU A 116 65.42 -8.78 -54.47
C LEU A 116 64.73 -9.72 -55.42
#